data_b11418d7484f7cfac40a653518c64257
#
_entry.id   b11418d7484f7cfac40a653518c64257
#
_cell.length_a   1.000
_cell.length_b   1.000
_cell.length_c   1.000
_cell.angle_alpha   90.00
_cell.angle_beta   90.00
_cell.angle_gamma   90.00
#
_symmetry.space_group_name_H-M   'P 1'
#
loop_
_entity.id
_entity.type
_entity.pdbx_description
1 polymer ?
#
loop_
_entity_poly.entity_id
_entity_poly.type
_entity_poly.pdbx_seq_one_letter_code
_entity_poly.pdbx_strand_id
1 'polypeptide(L)'
;AKDDAEMVYVGKASANHTMRQPDINKLLVKLAAEGKTVARLKGGDPFVFGRGGEEAIELLEAGLPFEFVPGVTSAIAVAEYAGIPVTHRHVATSFAVITGHEDPTKGESTINWSGLATAVDTLVFLMGVENLTNITKNLIANGRSADTPAAVIRWGTKPEQRTLITTVGTAAADVA
;
A
#
# COMPACT_ATOMS: atom_id res chain seq x y z
N ALA A 1 -15.84 0.87 17.73
CA ALA A 1 -16.77 -0.27 17.81
C ALA A 1 -17.75 -0.02 18.96
N LYS A 2 -18.90 -0.67 18.93
CA LYS A 2 -19.80 -0.68 20.09
C LYS A 2 -19.15 -1.51 21.21
N ASP A 3 -19.50 -1.25 22.46
CA ASP A 3 -18.88 -1.92 23.62
C ASP A 3 -19.18 -3.43 23.67
N ASP A 4 -20.26 -3.86 23.01
CA ASP A 4 -20.71 -5.25 22.88
C ASP A 4 -20.24 -5.92 21.57
N ALA A 5 -19.41 -5.26 20.75
CA ALA A 5 -18.94 -5.81 19.51
C ALA A 5 -17.94 -6.96 19.73
N GLU A 6 -18.17 -8.09 19.08
CA GLU A 6 -17.20 -9.17 18.99
C GLU A 6 -15.99 -8.74 18.15
N MET A 7 -14.80 -8.73 18.73
CA MET A 7 -13.56 -8.35 18.06
C MET A 7 -12.80 -9.57 17.57
N VAL A 8 -12.65 -9.73 16.25
CA VAL A 8 -11.89 -10.81 15.63
C VAL A 8 -10.63 -10.24 14.99
N TYR A 9 -9.48 -10.58 15.54
CA TYR A 9 -8.20 -10.14 15.00
C TYR A 9 -7.79 -10.99 13.79
N VAL A 10 -7.64 -10.35 12.63
CA VAL A 10 -7.26 -11.00 11.36
C VAL A 10 -5.97 -10.43 10.75
N GLY A 11 -5.31 -9.49 11.45
CA GLY A 11 -4.12 -8.80 10.98
C GLY A 11 -2.83 -9.60 11.16
N LYS A 12 -1.76 -9.14 10.50
CA LYS A 12 -0.41 -9.67 10.68
C LYS A 12 0.21 -9.05 11.93
N ALA A 13 0.36 -9.80 13.01
CA ALA A 13 1.23 -9.45 14.12
C ALA A 13 2.42 -10.42 14.15
N SER A 14 3.60 -9.90 14.51
CA SER A 14 4.89 -10.60 14.44
C SER A 14 5.04 -11.86 15.30
N ALA A 15 3.99 -12.32 15.99
CA ALA A 15 4.04 -13.49 16.87
C ALA A 15 2.79 -14.39 16.83
N ASN A 16 1.77 -14.11 16.01
CA ASN A 16 0.55 -14.92 15.97
C ASN A 16 0.22 -15.37 14.55
N HIS A 17 -0.33 -16.56 14.43
CA HIS A 17 -0.78 -17.14 13.16
C HIS A 17 -1.65 -16.16 12.37
N THR A 18 -1.08 -15.62 11.32
CA THR A 18 -1.76 -14.69 10.41
C THR A 18 -2.82 -15.47 9.64
N MET A 19 -4.06 -15.06 9.75
CA MET A 19 -5.12 -15.60 8.91
C MET A 19 -4.83 -15.22 7.45
N ARG A 20 -4.83 -16.21 6.54
CA ARG A 20 -4.60 -15.97 5.11
C ARG A 20 -5.82 -15.30 4.50
N GLN A 21 -5.63 -14.56 3.41
CA GLN A 21 -6.74 -13.80 2.79
C GLN A 21 -7.95 -14.68 2.42
N PRO A 22 -7.80 -15.89 1.86
CA PRO A 22 -8.95 -16.75 1.60
C PRO A 22 -9.73 -17.13 2.87
N ASP A 23 -9.05 -17.25 4.01
CA ASP A 23 -9.69 -17.58 5.28
C ASP A 23 -10.43 -16.37 5.86
N ILE A 24 -9.89 -15.15 5.67
CA ILE A 24 -10.57 -13.89 6.00
C ILE A 24 -11.85 -13.74 5.17
N ASN A 25 -11.77 -13.98 3.85
CA ASN A 25 -12.91 -13.88 2.94
C ASN A 25 -14.02 -14.85 3.38
N LYS A 26 -13.68 -16.11 3.63
CA LYS A 26 -14.64 -17.11 4.15
C LYS A 26 -15.26 -16.70 5.47
N LEU A 27 -14.48 -16.12 6.38
CA LEU A 27 -15.00 -15.63 7.66
C LEU A 27 -16.00 -14.49 7.48
N LEU A 28 -15.70 -13.53 6.58
CA LEU A 28 -16.63 -12.43 6.25
C LEU A 28 -17.95 -12.96 5.71
N VAL A 29 -17.89 -13.86 4.72
CA VAL A 29 -19.08 -14.50 4.14
C VAL A 29 -19.87 -15.25 5.20
N LYS A 30 -19.22 -16.05 6.03
CA LYS A 30 -19.84 -16.82 7.10
C LYS A 30 -20.61 -15.92 8.07
N LEU A 31 -19.94 -14.90 8.61
CA LEU A 31 -20.56 -14.02 9.62
C LEU A 31 -21.70 -13.19 9.03
N ALA A 32 -21.57 -12.72 7.79
CA ALA A 32 -22.64 -12.00 7.13
C ALA A 32 -23.83 -12.88 6.81
N ALA A 33 -23.61 -14.15 6.38
CA ALA A 33 -24.67 -15.13 6.14
C ALA A 33 -25.42 -15.52 7.45
N GLU A 34 -24.77 -15.42 8.61
CA GLU A 34 -25.41 -15.58 9.92
C GLU A 34 -26.29 -14.37 10.31
N GLY A 35 -26.39 -13.34 9.45
CA GLY A 35 -27.18 -12.13 9.68
C GLY A 35 -26.48 -11.09 10.58
N LYS A 36 -25.18 -11.24 10.83
CA LYS A 36 -24.40 -10.26 11.60
C LYS A 36 -24.04 -9.05 10.74
N THR A 37 -24.03 -7.87 11.35
CA THR A 37 -23.39 -6.68 10.77
C THR A 37 -21.89 -6.76 11.01
N VAL A 38 -21.11 -6.94 9.95
CA VAL A 38 -19.66 -7.15 10.01
C VAL A 38 -18.93 -5.89 9.56
N ALA A 39 -18.10 -5.31 10.42
CA ALA A 39 -17.20 -4.21 10.07
C ALA A 39 -15.79 -4.75 9.84
N ARG A 40 -15.34 -4.75 8.58
CA ARG A 40 -13.94 -5.10 8.21
C ARG A 40 -13.07 -3.85 8.31
N LEU A 41 -12.43 -3.67 9.46
CA LEU A 41 -11.56 -2.52 9.71
C LEU A 41 -10.20 -2.72 9.01
N LYS A 42 -9.74 -1.66 8.31
CA LYS A 42 -8.49 -1.66 7.53
C LYS A 42 -7.64 -0.45 7.93
N GLY A 43 -6.33 -0.52 7.70
CA GLY A 43 -5.37 0.52 8.08
C GLY A 43 -5.25 1.69 7.10
N GLY A 44 -6.14 1.79 6.10
CA GLY A 44 -6.15 2.81 5.07
C GLY A 44 -7.33 2.60 4.12
N ASP A 45 -7.21 3.07 2.89
CA ASP A 45 -8.25 2.84 1.89
C ASP A 45 -8.37 1.35 1.52
N PRO A 46 -9.59 0.78 1.48
CA PRO A 46 -9.78 -0.65 1.21
C PRO A 46 -9.30 -1.11 -0.17
N PHE A 47 -9.34 -0.22 -1.17
CA PHE A 47 -9.01 -0.54 -2.56
C PHE A 47 -7.59 -0.20 -2.95
N VAL A 48 -6.86 0.60 -2.17
CA VAL A 48 -5.46 0.91 -2.45
C VAL A 48 -4.54 -0.10 -1.74
N PHE A 49 -4.19 -1.18 -2.45
CA PHE A 49 -3.42 -2.33 -1.94
C PHE A 49 -3.98 -2.96 -0.67
N GLY A 50 -5.26 -2.73 -0.39
CA GLY A 50 -5.97 -3.23 0.78
C GLY A 50 -6.71 -4.54 0.56
N ARG A 51 -6.70 -5.11 -0.65
CA ARG A 51 -7.39 -6.35 -1.03
C ARG A 51 -8.91 -6.33 -0.86
N GLY A 52 -9.51 -5.13 -0.72
CA GLY A 52 -10.96 -4.97 -0.57
C GLY A 52 -11.75 -5.53 -1.76
N GLY A 53 -11.19 -5.46 -2.98
CA GLY A 53 -11.80 -6.05 -4.16
C GLY A 53 -11.96 -7.57 -4.08
N GLU A 54 -10.98 -8.29 -3.52
CA GLU A 54 -11.05 -9.74 -3.29
C GLU A 54 -12.15 -10.08 -2.26
N GLU A 55 -12.23 -9.30 -1.17
CA GLU A 55 -13.28 -9.43 -0.16
C GLU A 55 -14.67 -9.18 -0.74
N ALA A 56 -14.80 -8.17 -1.64
CA ALA A 56 -16.06 -7.84 -2.30
C ALA A 56 -16.56 -8.94 -3.25
N ILE A 57 -15.68 -9.54 -4.03
CA ILE A 57 -16.03 -10.60 -4.99
C ILE A 57 -16.67 -11.78 -4.25
N GLU A 58 -16.08 -12.24 -3.17
CA GLU A 58 -16.59 -13.37 -2.37
C GLU A 58 -17.99 -13.07 -1.76
N LEU A 59 -18.19 -11.84 -1.28
CA LEU A 59 -19.49 -11.41 -0.75
C LEU A 59 -20.55 -11.32 -1.85
N LEU A 60 -20.17 -10.79 -3.03
CA LEU A 60 -21.05 -10.68 -4.19
C LEU A 60 -21.47 -12.06 -4.69
N GLU A 61 -20.55 -13.00 -4.83
CA GLU A 61 -20.81 -14.39 -5.22
C GLU A 61 -21.72 -15.11 -4.23
N ALA A 62 -21.62 -14.76 -2.95
CA ALA A 62 -22.51 -15.29 -1.90
C ALA A 62 -23.87 -14.58 -1.84
N GLY A 63 -24.14 -13.57 -2.69
CA GLY A 63 -25.39 -12.81 -2.69
C GLY A 63 -25.60 -11.93 -1.45
N LEU A 64 -24.52 -11.56 -0.74
CA LEU A 64 -24.57 -10.81 0.50
C LEU A 64 -24.38 -9.31 0.23
N PRO A 65 -25.16 -8.42 0.87
CA PRO A 65 -25.01 -7.00 0.72
C PRO A 65 -23.74 -6.50 1.44
N PHE A 66 -23.05 -5.53 0.85
CA PHE A 66 -21.92 -4.86 1.45
C PHE A 66 -21.78 -3.42 0.96
N GLU A 67 -21.03 -2.62 1.68
CA GLU A 67 -20.66 -1.27 1.29
C GLU A 67 -19.19 -1.02 1.64
N PHE A 68 -18.58 -0.04 0.96
CA PHE A 68 -17.23 0.43 1.26
C PHE A 68 -17.27 1.85 1.79
N VAL A 69 -16.56 2.06 2.88
CA VAL A 69 -16.27 3.40 3.39
C VAL A 69 -14.86 3.75 2.95
N PRO A 70 -14.66 4.77 2.10
CA PRO A 70 -13.32 5.22 1.69
C PRO A 70 -12.47 5.62 2.88
N GLY A 71 -11.17 5.35 2.76
CA GLY A 71 -10.19 5.72 3.78
C GLY A 71 -9.03 6.51 3.18
N VAL A 72 -8.20 7.11 4.03
CA VAL A 72 -7.01 7.81 3.58
C VAL A 72 -5.88 6.78 3.39
N THR A 73 -5.44 6.60 2.15
CA THR A 73 -4.33 5.70 1.84
C THR A 73 -3.01 6.23 2.41
N SER A 74 -2.15 5.33 2.89
CA SER A 74 -0.79 5.66 3.33
C SER A 74 0.06 6.30 2.23
N ALA A 75 -0.27 6.06 0.96
CA ALA A 75 0.41 6.71 -0.17
C ALA A 75 0.35 8.24 -0.11
N ILE A 76 -0.71 8.79 0.46
CA ILE A 76 -0.91 10.23 0.65
C ILE A 76 -0.59 10.63 2.09
N ALA A 77 -1.21 9.96 3.07
CA ALA A 77 -1.10 10.32 4.48
C ALA A 77 0.36 10.34 4.99
N VAL A 78 1.16 9.34 4.61
CA VAL A 78 2.55 9.23 5.07
C VAL A 78 3.43 10.32 4.47
N ALA A 79 3.23 10.66 3.18
CA ALA A 79 3.94 11.77 2.54
C ALA A 79 3.56 13.11 3.19
N GLU A 80 2.27 13.33 3.45
CA GLU A 80 1.77 14.54 4.12
C GLU A 80 2.33 14.71 5.53
N TYR A 81 2.35 13.65 6.34
CA TYR A 81 2.98 13.67 7.67
C TYR A 81 4.49 13.91 7.64
N ALA A 82 5.14 13.63 6.52
CA ALA A 82 6.54 13.96 6.29
C ALA A 82 6.74 15.38 5.71
N GLY A 83 5.67 16.14 5.46
CA GLY A 83 5.72 17.46 4.84
C GLY A 83 6.06 17.42 3.35
N ILE A 84 5.82 16.28 2.68
CA ILE A 84 6.13 16.08 1.26
C ILE A 84 4.83 16.03 0.46
N PRO A 85 4.49 17.06 -0.31
CA PRO A 85 3.32 17.03 -1.17
C PRO A 85 3.55 16.10 -2.37
N VAL A 86 2.61 15.19 -2.63
CA VAL A 86 2.67 14.28 -3.80
C VAL A 86 2.36 14.99 -5.11
N THR A 87 1.68 16.14 -5.05
CA THR A 87 1.48 17.06 -6.16
C THR A 87 1.78 18.49 -5.72
N HIS A 88 2.32 19.32 -6.61
CA HIS A 88 2.57 20.72 -6.33
C HIS A 88 2.47 21.54 -7.61
N ARG A 89 1.76 22.68 -7.55
CA ARG A 89 1.62 23.58 -8.70
C ARG A 89 3.01 23.96 -9.23
N HIS A 90 3.21 23.86 -10.55
CA HIS A 90 4.45 24.14 -11.27
C HIS A 90 5.62 23.17 -11.01
N VAL A 91 5.45 22.12 -10.19
CA VAL A 91 6.50 21.14 -9.89
C VAL A 91 6.07 19.72 -10.26
N ALA A 92 4.91 19.28 -9.76
CA ALA A 92 4.42 17.92 -9.98
C ALA A 92 2.90 17.96 -10.25
N THR A 93 2.52 17.66 -11.48
CA THR A 93 1.12 17.66 -11.95
C THR A 93 0.51 16.26 -11.94
N SER A 94 1.35 15.25 -11.76
CA SER A 94 0.95 13.85 -11.76
C SER A 94 1.64 13.08 -10.64
N PHE A 95 0.96 12.06 -10.10
CA PHE A 95 1.58 11.07 -9.23
C PHE A 95 1.01 9.68 -9.49
N ALA A 96 1.82 8.66 -9.25
CA ALA A 96 1.41 7.27 -9.32
C ALA A 96 1.75 6.54 -8.04
N VAL A 97 0.86 5.59 -7.65
CA VAL A 97 1.05 4.73 -6.50
C VAL A 97 1.30 3.31 -6.98
N ILE A 98 2.42 2.73 -6.60
CA ILE A 98 2.92 1.46 -7.10
C ILE A 98 3.21 0.53 -5.91
N THR A 99 2.95 -0.77 -6.07
CA THR A 99 3.47 -1.74 -5.11
C THR A 99 4.96 -1.98 -5.36
N GLY A 100 5.76 -1.87 -4.32
CA GLY A 100 7.18 -2.27 -4.38
C GLY A 100 7.38 -3.78 -4.11
N HIS A 101 6.30 -4.48 -3.75
CA HIS A 101 6.32 -5.91 -3.47
C HIS A 101 5.46 -6.63 -4.52
N GLU A 102 6.09 -7.06 -5.61
CA GLU A 102 5.47 -7.94 -6.60
C GLU A 102 5.51 -9.39 -6.11
N ASP A 103 4.63 -10.22 -6.66
CA ASP A 103 4.62 -11.66 -6.38
C ASP A 103 5.93 -12.31 -6.85
N PRO A 104 6.77 -12.83 -5.94
CA PRO A 104 8.06 -13.41 -6.30
C PRO A 104 7.95 -14.68 -7.15
N THR A 105 6.76 -15.27 -7.28
CA THR A 105 6.51 -16.42 -8.15
C THR A 105 6.33 -16.04 -9.62
N LYS A 106 6.13 -14.74 -9.92
CA LYS A 106 6.08 -14.23 -11.29
C LYS A 106 7.51 -13.99 -11.78
N GLY A 107 7.89 -14.66 -12.84
CA GLY A 107 9.24 -14.59 -13.41
C GLY A 107 9.63 -13.22 -13.96
N GLU A 108 8.64 -12.35 -14.25
CA GLU A 108 8.86 -11.01 -14.81
C GLU A 108 8.00 -9.98 -14.05
N SER A 109 8.55 -8.77 -13.91
CA SER A 109 7.84 -7.62 -13.36
C SER A 109 6.67 -7.23 -14.26
N THR A 110 5.53 -6.96 -13.66
CA THR A 110 4.35 -6.44 -14.37
C THR A 110 4.35 -4.91 -14.46
N ILE A 111 5.33 -4.27 -13.84
CA ILE A 111 5.47 -2.80 -13.82
C ILE A 111 6.06 -2.32 -15.16
N ASN A 112 5.38 -1.40 -15.81
CA ASN A 112 5.93 -0.70 -16.98
C ASN A 112 6.96 0.36 -16.53
N TRP A 113 8.19 -0.08 -16.29
CA TRP A 113 9.27 0.76 -15.79
C TRP A 113 9.60 1.92 -16.72
N SER A 114 9.60 1.71 -18.05
CA SER A 114 9.91 2.76 -19.02
C SER A 114 8.86 3.87 -19.03
N GLY A 115 7.58 3.51 -18.92
CA GLY A 115 6.51 4.49 -18.79
C GLY A 115 6.57 5.24 -17.46
N LEU A 116 6.74 4.54 -16.35
CA LEU A 116 6.78 5.15 -15.01
C LEU A 116 7.98 6.07 -14.82
N ALA A 117 9.17 5.68 -15.29
CA ALA A 117 10.38 6.45 -15.06
C ALA A 117 10.32 7.86 -15.64
N THR A 118 9.57 8.07 -16.72
CA THR A 118 9.60 9.32 -17.48
C THR A 118 8.27 10.09 -17.56
N ALA A 119 7.13 9.38 -17.47
CA ALA A 119 5.81 9.99 -17.73
C ALA A 119 5.12 10.52 -16.47
N VAL A 120 5.59 10.19 -15.28
CA VAL A 120 4.94 10.56 -14.01
C VAL A 120 5.90 11.38 -13.15
N ASP A 121 5.44 12.52 -12.63
CA ASP A 121 6.29 13.42 -11.85
C ASP A 121 6.66 12.82 -10.50
N THR A 122 5.68 12.38 -9.72
CA THR A 122 5.91 11.79 -8.40
C THR A 122 5.54 10.30 -8.38
N LEU A 123 6.46 9.47 -7.91
CA LEU A 123 6.24 8.02 -7.73
C LEU A 123 6.20 7.68 -6.26
N VAL A 124 5.16 6.99 -5.83
CA VAL A 124 4.98 6.53 -4.46
C VAL A 124 4.98 5.00 -4.44
N PHE A 125 6.05 4.41 -3.93
CA PHE A 125 6.16 2.96 -3.78
C PHE A 125 5.74 2.54 -2.38
N LEU A 126 4.66 1.77 -2.27
CA LEU A 126 4.27 1.13 -1.02
C LEU A 126 4.92 -0.24 -0.89
N MET A 127 5.30 -0.64 0.33
CA MET A 127 5.94 -1.94 0.61
C MET A 127 7.27 -2.14 -0.15
N GLY A 128 7.98 -1.04 -0.49
CA GLY A 128 9.11 -1.07 -1.41
C GLY A 128 10.49 -1.25 -0.75
N VAL A 129 10.62 -1.19 0.57
CA VAL A 129 11.95 -1.12 1.23
C VAL A 129 12.78 -2.37 0.98
N GLU A 130 12.19 -3.57 1.07
CA GLU A 130 12.91 -4.83 0.80
C GLU A 130 13.37 -4.96 -0.66
N ASN A 131 12.69 -4.26 -1.58
CA ASN A 131 13.00 -4.28 -3.01
C ASN A 131 13.61 -2.96 -3.52
N LEU A 132 14.04 -2.08 -2.62
CA LEU A 132 14.45 -0.71 -2.93
C LEU A 132 15.59 -0.67 -3.95
N THR A 133 16.57 -1.57 -3.83
CA THR A 133 17.69 -1.70 -4.76
C THR A 133 17.22 -1.97 -6.20
N ASN A 134 16.25 -2.86 -6.39
CA ASN A 134 15.72 -3.15 -7.72
C ASN A 134 14.85 -2.00 -8.24
N ILE A 135 14.06 -1.37 -7.38
CA ILE A 135 13.23 -0.23 -7.75
C ILE A 135 14.11 0.90 -8.29
N THR A 136 15.12 1.32 -7.53
CA THR A 136 16.00 2.43 -7.92
C THR A 136 16.80 2.10 -9.18
N LYS A 137 17.32 0.87 -9.28
CA LYS A 137 18.03 0.39 -10.48
C LYS A 137 17.13 0.44 -11.72
N ASN A 138 15.90 -0.04 -11.65
CA ASN A 138 14.98 -0.02 -12.77
C ASN A 138 14.57 1.41 -13.17
N LEU A 139 14.33 2.28 -12.21
CA LEU A 139 14.02 3.69 -12.50
C LEU A 139 15.17 4.36 -13.25
N ILE A 140 16.41 4.21 -12.80
CA ILE A 140 17.60 4.81 -13.43
C ILE A 140 17.82 4.20 -14.82
N ALA A 141 17.76 2.88 -14.95
CA ALA A 141 17.95 2.19 -16.22
C ALA A 141 16.90 2.60 -17.29
N ASN A 142 15.74 3.08 -16.86
CA ASN A 142 14.66 3.54 -17.72
C ASN A 142 14.53 5.08 -17.81
N GLY A 143 15.57 5.82 -17.42
CA GLY A 143 15.69 7.25 -17.71
C GLY A 143 15.33 8.21 -16.55
N ARG A 144 15.02 7.74 -15.35
CA ARG A 144 14.90 8.61 -14.17
C ARG A 144 16.30 9.03 -13.72
N SER A 145 16.52 10.34 -13.51
CA SER A 145 17.81 10.82 -13.00
C SER A 145 18.14 10.21 -11.64
N ALA A 146 19.39 9.78 -11.44
CA ALA A 146 19.88 9.36 -10.14
C ALA A 146 19.80 10.48 -9.08
N ASP A 147 19.88 11.74 -9.49
CA ASP A 147 19.77 12.91 -8.61
C ASP A 147 18.32 13.29 -8.28
N THR A 148 17.32 12.56 -8.83
CA THR A 148 15.91 12.80 -8.48
C THR A 148 15.73 12.69 -6.97
N PRO A 149 15.19 13.75 -6.30
CA PRO A 149 14.95 13.72 -4.86
C PRO A 149 14.02 12.56 -4.49
N ALA A 150 14.36 11.89 -3.40
CA ALA A 150 13.59 10.78 -2.87
C ALA A 150 13.47 10.87 -1.34
N ALA A 151 12.43 10.24 -0.80
CA ALA A 151 12.29 10.06 0.64
C ALA A 151 11.90 8.61 0.95
N VAL A 152 12.52 8.04 1.98
CA VAL A 152 12.12 6.75 2.53
C VAL A 152 11.51 6.99 3.90
N ILE A 153 10.24 6.59 4.05
CA ILE A 153 9.47 6.87 5.27
C ILE A 153 9.04 5.55 5.89
N ARG A 154 9.40 5.36 7.14
CA ARG A 154 9.04 4.17 7.93
C ARG A 154 8.09 4.55 9.04
N TRP A 155 7.11 3.68 9.32
CA TRP A 155 6.09 3.85 10.35
C TRP A 155 5.34 5.19 10.26
N GLY A 156 5.05 5.59 9.03
CA GLY A 156 4.35 6.83 8.77
C GLY A 156 3.06 6.98 9.57
N THR A 157 2.75 8.21 9.97
CA THR A 157 1.60 8.59 10.79
C THR A 157 1.63 8.10 12.25
N LYS A 158 2.72 7.45 12.68
CA LYS A 158 2.93 7.02 14.07
C LYS A 158 3.95 7.91 14.77
N PRO A 159 3.95 7.95 16.11
CA PRO A 159 4.97 8.71 16.87
C PRO A 159 6.41 8.31 16.53
N GLU A 160 6.62 7.06 16.13
CA GLU A 160 7.93 6.52 15.77
C GLU A 160 8.31 6.76 14.30
N GLN A 161 7.56 7.57 13.56
CA GLN A 161 7.85 7.86 12.16
C GLN A 161 9.28 8.31 11.97
N ARG A 162 9.95 7.73 10.99
CA ARG A 162 11.29 8.12 10.53
C ARG A 162 11.24 8.47 9.06
N THR A 163 11.80 9.60 8.71
CA THR A 163 11.89 10.10 7.33
C THR A 163 13.36 10.30 6.98
N LEU A 164 13.80 9.61 5.94
CA LEU A 164 15.12 9.78 5.34
C LEU A 164 14.95 10.51 4.01
N ILE A 165 15.58 11.67 3.88
CA ILE A 165 15.64 12.42 2.61
C ILE A 165 16.92 12.01 1.89
N THR A 166 16.81 11.65 0.63
CA THR A 166 17.88 11.09 -0.18
C THR A 166 17.64 11.38 -1.67
N THR A 167 18.31 10.65 -2.55
CA THR A 167 18.06 10.65 -4.00
C THR A 167 17.76 9.23 -4.48
N VAL A 168 17.22 9.09 -5.69
CA VAL A 168 16.99 7.77 -6.29
C VAL A 168 18.30 6.97 -6.38
N GLY A 169 19.42 7.63 -6.64
CA GLY A 169 20.72 6.98 -6.79
C GLY A 169 21.33 6.47 -5.49
N THR A 170 21.04 7.10 -4.35
CA THR A 170 21.64 6.76 -3.06
C THR A 170 20.71 6.05 -2.10
N ALA A 171 19.40 6.11 -2.33
CA ALA A 171 18.37 5.62 -1.41
C ALA A 171 18.60 4.18 -0.88
N ALA A 172 19.03 3.27 -1.75
CA ALA A 172 19.27 1.89 -1.35
C ALA A 172 20.47 1.74 -0.40
N ALA A 173 21.51 2.55 -0.58
CA ALA A 173 22.69 2.55 0.31
C ALA A 173 22.39 3.26 1.64
N ASP A 174 21.60 4.35 1.59
CA ASP A 174 21.29 5.17 2.77
C ASP A 174 20.32 4.46 3.74
N VAL A 175 19.58 3.44 3.29
CA VAL A 175 18.64 2.63 4.10
C VAL A 175 19.29 1.37 4.67
N ALA A 176 20.41 0.90 4.10
CA ALA A 176 21.14 -0.29 4.55
C ALA A 176 21.83 -0.04 5.90
#